data_87512e10ea3bec5e62c5442dd30bebea
#
_entry.id   87512e10ea3bec5e62c5442dd30bebea
#
_cell.length_a   1.000
_cell.length_b   1.000
_cell.length_c   1.000
_cell.angle_alpha   90.00
_cell.angle_beta   90.00
_cell.angle_gamma   90.00
#
_symmetry.space_group_name_H-M   'P 1'
#
loop_
_entity.id
_entity.type
_entity.pdbx_description
1 polymer ?
#
loop_
_entity_poly.entity_id
_entity_poly.type
_entity_poly.pdbx_seq_one_letter_code
_entity_poly.pdbx_strand_id
1 'polypeptide(L)'
;MNDIELFIDKNFAKVDHENKVVLLIYQLIQSGISISTYEKFGEKFLNWLINNPKYDDYKIVINQSSEPLCNASAQSKCNRYFENYKLSSKIFKRKNREIWFICDSDGEAFSNWIFEQLGFKTLSYHFHFHREVVHNSFYGGIPSIKTIPYNKKFIIINGNIDNEHKPKIMNLFTELNLWDVSYWSFSNFTNFGMDIYKNRTDLFKIFKNLIPLFEQSFLYIVTETISDNFYMNSNVPMDFMSKMGRALYYPTPFVVVGNMGVLKRLQDMGFKTFSDFWDESYDNEPNLDDRLKKIKEILNYINNLEMDELVIIRNKMLPIFEHNRIIIKNLQDKENLEISKLFPNLLNSNNYKQLEFIKMDIFKIESNRKTIDVLYAKALDGGGTTFGIKALKSLEVAKHLKKGNTLEICSGPGFMGFYLKSIDIADNLYLTDINNSNKECIDSTIQFNNLSNVEFIKSDCFESIPKNLIFDTIVSNPPHFKSERPGGYRSENEMLISLDSDMRIHKSIFENAKNHMHKDSRLILVENCDGVTENDIRKLVDGVYGIEYVEYDKYKWEGKSTFYTIILYLL
;
A
#
# COMPACT_ATOMS: atom_id res chain seq x y z
N MET A 1 25.27 -15.81 -14.22
CA MET A 1 23.83 -15.65 -14.04
C MET A 1 23.44 -14.39 -14.80
N ASN A 2 22.43 -14.42 -15.66
CA ASN A 2 22.01 -13.21 -16.37
C ASN A 2 21.40 -12.23 -15.36
N ASP A 3 21.63 -10.92 -15.52
CA ASP A 3 21.18 -9.89 -14.57
C ASP A 3 19.67 -9.92 -14.30
N ILE A 4 18.87 -10.39 -15.29
CA ILE A 4 17.44 -10.63 -15.18
C ILE A 4 17.12 -11.79 -14.23
N GLU A 5 17.93 -12.88 -14.22
CA GLU A 5 17.72 -14.01 -13.31
C GLU A 5 17.91 -13.59 -11.85
N LEU A 6 18.91 -12.77 -11.55
CA LEU A 6 19.20 -12.30 -10.20
C LEU A 6 18.10 -11.35 -9.70
N PHE A 7 17.55 -10.53 -10.60
CA PHE A 7 16.44 -9.60 -10.31
C PHE A 7 15.14 -10.34 -9.99
N ILE A 8 14.83 -11.37 -10.79
CA ILE A 8 13.61 -12.17 -10.64
C ILE A 8 13.68 -13.02 -9.37
N ASP A 9 14.81 -13.70 -9.14
CA ASP A 9 15.01 -14.57 -7.96
C ASP A 9 14.86 -13.81 -6.62
N LYS A 10 15.10 -12.50 -6.60
CA LYS A 10 15.09 -11.75 -5.33
C LYS A 10 13.80 -10.96 -5.07
N ASN A 11 13.14 -10.44 -6.09
CA ASN A 11 12.11 -9.40 -5.93
C ASN A 11 10.72 -9.77 -6.44
N PHE A 12 10.60 -10.60 -7.49
CA PHE A 12 9.33 -10.91 -8.14
C PHE A 12 9.00 -12.38 -8.17
N ALA A 13 9.99 -13.22 -7.94
CA ALA A 13 9.78 -14.65 -7.84
C ALA A 13 10.60 -15.21 -6.68
N LYS A 14 10.07 -16.19 -6.00
CA LYS A 14 10.82 -17.07 -5.12
C LYS A 14 10.98 -18.40 -5.81
N VAL A 15 12.20 -18.92 -5.83
CA VAL A 15 12.48 -20.21 -6.41
C VAL A 15 12.81 -21.19 -5.27
N ASP A 16 11.96 -22.20 -5.15
CA ASP A 16 12.21 -23.36 -4.31
C ASP A 16 12.80 -24.47 -5.18
N HIS A 17 14.12 -24.60 -5.13
CA HIS A 17 14.84 -25.59 -5.93
C HIS A 17 14.61 -27.03 -5.43
N GLU A 18 14.32 -27.22 -4.16
CA GLU A 18 14.07 -28.52 -3.56
C GLU A 18 12.73 -29.10 -4.04
N ASN A 19 11.68 -28.28 -4.00
CA ASN A 19 10.33 -28.68 -4.41
C ASN A 19 10.02 -28.34 -5.88
N LYS A 20 10.97 -27.75 -6.60
CA LYS A 20 10.84 -27.29 -7.99
C LYS A 20 9.63 -26.38 -8.21
N VAL A 21 9.54 -25.32 -7.44
CA VAL A 21 8.48 -24.33 -7.50
C VAL A 21 9.06 -22.95 -7.80
N VAL A 22 8.45 -22.24 -8.73
CA VAL A 22 8.65 -20.80 -8.96
C VAL A 22 7.39 -20.07 -8.54
N LEU A 23 7.48 -19.31 -7.46
CA LEU A 23 6.41 -18.44 -7.00
C LEU A 23 6.56 -17.07 -7.63
N LEU A 24 5.57 -16.68 -8.40
CA LEU A 24 5.44 -15.34 -8.95
C LEU A 24 4.57 -14.48 -8.02
N ILE A 25 5.12 -13.37 -7.62
CA ILE A 25 4.48 -12.45 -6.72
C ILE A 25 3.91 -11.31 -7.56
N TYR A 26 2.60 -11.34 -7.78
CA TYR A 26 1.94 -10.51 -8.79
C TYR A 26 1.28 -9.25 -8.24
N GLN A 27 1.78 -8.64 -7.17
CA GLN A 27 1.24 -7.40 -6.60
C GLN A 27 1.57 -6.11 -7.39
N LEU A 28 2.37 -6.20 -8.44
CA LEU A 28 2.82 -5.04 -9.21
C LEU A 28 1.71 -4.27 -9.93
N ILE A 29 0.52 -4.86 -10.06
CA ILE A 29 -0.57 -4.27 -10.86
C ILE A 29 -1.36 -3.19 -10.12
N GLN A 30 -1.41 -3.26 -8.81
CA GLN A 30 -2.13 -2.29 -7.99
C GLN A 30 -1.36 -1.00 -7.75
N SER A 31 -0.06 -0.99 -7.99
CA SER A 31 0.83 0.10 -7.62
C SER A 31 0.71 1.36 -8.49
N GLY A 32 -0.19 1.41 -9.46
CA GLY A 32 -0.27 2.56 -10.36
C GLY A 32 0.88 2.62 -11.36
N ILE A 33 1.69 1.56 -11.44
CA ILE A 33 2.64 1.38 -12.53
C ILE A 33 1.86 1.47 -13.85
N SER A 34 2.29 2.32 -14.74
CA SER A 34 1.61 2.49 -16.02
C SER A 34 1.47 1.13 -16.70
N ILE A 35 0.31 0.87 -17.29
CA ILE A 35 0.03 -0.37 -18.05
C ILE A 35 1.18 -0.70 -19.00
N SER A 36 1.81 0.33 -19.61
CA SER A 36 2.95 0.16 -20.51
C SER A 36 4.21 -0.38 -19.83
N THR A 37 4.48 -0.03 -18.58
CA THR A 37 5.62 -0.55 -17.82
C THR A 37 5.37 -1.98 -17.38
N TYR A 38 4.13 -2.27 -17.00
CA TYR A 38 3.69 -3.61 -16.63
C TYR A 38 3.71 -4.58 -17.82
N GLU A 39 3.16 -4.18 -18.97
CA GLU A 39 3.19 -5.00 -20.20
C GLU A 39 4.63 -5.36 -20.57
N LYS A 40 5.55 -4.40 -20.51
CA LYS A 40 6.97 -4.64 -20.80
C LYS A 40 7.65 -5.57 -19.79
N PHE A 41 7.31 -5.46 -18.51
CA PHE A 41 7.93 -6.25 -17.45
C PHE A 41 7.35 -7.68 -17.41
N GLY A 42 6.02 -7.81 -17.40
CA GLY A 42 5.35 -9.10 -17.42
C GLY A 42 5.71 -9.91 -18.67
N GLU A 43 5.78 -9.26 -19.84
CA GLU A 43 6.19 -9.88 -21.09
C GLU A 43 7.66 -10.32 -21.05
N LYS A 44 8.58 -9.48 -20.58
CA LYS A 44 9.99 -9.85 -20.41
C LYS A 44 10.17 -11.01 -19.46
N PHE A 45 9.45 -10.99 -18.34
CA PHE A 45 9.53 -12.04 -17.35
C PHE A 45 8.97 -13.38 -17.87
N LEU A 46 7.79 -13.35 -18.48
CA LEU A 46 7.19 -14.54 -19.08
C LEU A 46 8.07 -15.09 -20.21
N ASN A 47 8.63 -14.22 -21.05
CA ASN A 47 9.57 -14.60 -22.08
C ASN A 47 10.86 -15.21 -21.50
N TRP A 48 11.38 -14.65 -20.41
CA TRP A 48 12.53 -15.21 -19.73
C TRP A 48 12.23 -16.61 -19.15
N LEU A 49 11.10 -16.76 -18.44
CA LEU A 49 10.69 -18.04 -17.85
C LEU A 49 10.43 -19.12 -18.92
N ILE A 50 9.83 -18.72 -20.05
CA ILE A 50 9.57 -19.59 -21.19
C ILE A 50 10.87 -20.06 -21.86
N ASN A 51 11.83 -19.17 -21.97
CA ASN A 51 13.08 -19.42 -22.71
C ASN A 51 14.21 -19.96 -21.80
N ASN A 52 13.94 -20.14 -20.51
CA ASN A 52 14.93 -20.69 -19.58
C ASN A 52 14.64 -22.18 -19.28
N PRO A 53 15.35 -23.12 -19.95
CA PRO A 53 15.10 -24.56 -19.79
C PRO A 53 15.38 -25.08 -18.38
N LYS A 54 16.11 -24.33 -17.55
CA LYS A 54 16.37 -24.67 -16.15
C LYS A 54 15.09 -24.87 -15.33
N TYR A 55 14.00 -24.18 -15.71
CA TYR A 55 12.71 -24.22 -14.99
C TYR A 55 11.64 -25.00 -15.72
N ASP A 56 11.98 -25.82 -16.72
CA ASP A 56 10.98 -26.55 -17.54
C ASP A 56 10.17 -27.57 -16.73
N ASP A 57 10.74 -28.12 -15.67
CA ASP A 57 10.10 -29.09 -14.76
C ASP A 57 9.60 -28.49 -13.44
N TYR A 58 9.62 -27.16 -13.32
CA TYR A 58 9.13 -26.46 -12.13
C TYR A 58 7.64 -26.16 -12.24
N LYS A 59 6.93 -26.32 -11.11
CA LYS A 59 5.58 -25.77 -10.96
C LYS A 59 5.66 -24.26 -10.87
N ILE A 60 4.75 -23.58 -11.54
CA ILE A 60 4.66 -22.12 -11.49
C ILE A 60 3.45 -21.74 -10.66
N VAL A 61 3.66 -20.94 -9.65
CA VAL A 61 2.61 -20.44 -8.77
C VAL A 61 2.50 -18.92 -8.94
N ILE A 62 1.35 -18.47 -9.37
CA ILE A 62 1.04 -17.04 -9.52
C ILE A 62 0.19 -16.64 -8.32
N ASN A 63 0.73 -15.77 -7.47
CA ASN A 63 -0.01 -15.26 -6.33
C ASN A 63 -0.74 -13.96 -6.70
N GLN A 64 -2.06 -14.02 -6.80
CA GLN A 64 -2.99 -12.92 -7.08
C GLN A 64 -3.98 -12.73 -5.93
N SER A 65 -3.64 -13.17 -4.73
CA SER A 65 -4.56 -13.16 -3.59
C SER A 65 -4.95 -11.76 -3.07
N SER A 66 -4.25 -10.70 -3.51
CA SER A 66 -4.48 -9.34 -3.00
C SER A 66 -5.53 -8.53 -3.75
N GLU A 67 -6.00 -9.02 -4.90
CA GLU A 67 -7.08 -8.38 -5.68
C GLU A 67 -7.85 -9.43 -6.48
N PRO A 68 -9.16 -9.25 -6.62
CA PRO A 68 -9.95 -10.08 -7.50
C PRO A 68 -9.51 -9.93 -8.95
N LEU A 69 -9.51 -11.03 -9.69
CA LEU A 69 -9.19 -11.08 -11.13
C LEU A 69 -10.04 -10.16 -11.99
N CYS A 70 -11.19 -9.78 -11.50
CA CYS A 70 -12.20 -9.01 -12.19
C CYS A 70 -12.56 -7.75 -11.42
N ASN A 71 -11.79 -6.69 -11.62
CA ASN A 71 -12.20 -5.36 -11.19
C ASN A 71 -12.98 -4.69 -12.34
N ALA A 72 -14.27 -4.42 -12.16
CA ALA A 72 -15.17 -3.90 -13.20
C ALA A 72 -14.73 -2.53 -13.76
N SER A 73 -14.10 -1.68 -12.95
CA SER A 73 -13.51 -0.42 -13.43
C SER A 73 -12.37 -0.62 -14.43
N ALA A 74 -11.95 -1.85 -14.61
CA ALA A 74 -10.82 -2.26 -15.43
C ALA A 74 -11.22 -3.19 -16.60
N GLN A 75 -12.50 -3.21 -17.04
CA GLN A 75 -12.94 -4.13 -18.08
C GLN A 75 -12.04 -4.12 -19.33
N SER A 76 -11.58 -2.95 -19.78
CA SER A 76 -10.62 -2.84 -20.86
C SER A 76 -9.21 -3.31 -20.45
N LYS A 77 -8.87 -3.21 -19.15
CA LYS A 77 -7.61 -3.68 -18.59
C LYS A 77 -7.63 -5.18 -18.33
N CYS A 78 -8.75 -5.71 -17.81
CA CYS A 78 -8.94 -7.14 -17.59
C CYS A 78 -8.87 -7.94 -18.89
N ASN A 79 -9.48 -7.46 -19.97
CA ASN A 79 -9.43 -8.17 -21.26
C ASN A 79 -7.99 -8.29 -21.79
N ARG A 80 -7.17 -7.24 -21.68
CA ARG A 80 -5.72 -7.32 -22.01
C ARG A 80 -4.97 -8.26 -21.10
N TYR A 81 -5.31 -8.25 -19.82
CA TYR A 81 -4.77 -9.13 -18.81
C TYR A 81 -5.04 -10.60 -19.17
N PHE A 82 -6.31 -10.92 -19.44
CA PHE A 82 -6.72 -12.25 -19.85
C PHE A 82 -6.06 -12.68 -21.16
N GLU A 83 -5.96 -11.81 -22.14
CA GLU A 83 -5.30 -12.13 -23.40
C GLU A 83 -3.81 -12.41 -23.22
N ASN A 84 -3.12 -11.67 -22.37
CA ASN A 84 -1.72 -11.92 -22.03
C ASN A 84 -1.55 -13.26 -21.28
N TYR A 85 -2.44 -13.58 -20.33
CA TYR A 85 -2.44 -14.87 -19.66
C TYR A 85 -2.83 -16.02 -20.60
N LYS A 86 -3.79 -15.82 -21.48
CA LYS A 86 -4.13 -16.81 -22.53
C LYS A 86 -2.93 -17.13 -23.42
N LEU A 87 -2.20 -16.10 -23.83
CA LEU A 87 -0.99 -16.29 -24.63
C LEU A 87 0.06 -17.07 -23.83
N SER A 88 0.30 -16.66 -22.58
CA SER A 88 1.23 -17.31 -21.67
C SER A 88 0.83 -18.76 -21.38
N SER A 89 -0.45 -19.02 -21.12
CA SER A 89 -0.95 -20.38 -20.86
C SER A 89 -0.76 -21.32 -22.06
N LYS A 90 -0.96 -20.83 -23.29
CA LYS A 90 -0.69 -21.59 -24.52
C LYS A 90 0.78 -21.96 -24.65
N ILE A 91 1.67 -21.05 -24.27
CA ILE A 91 3.12 -21.27 -24.31
C ILE A 91 3.54 -22.27 -23.22
N PHE A 92 3.02 -22.11 -22.01
CA PHE A 92 3.32 -23.03 -20.90
C PHE A 92 2.74 -24.44 -21.11
N LYS A 93 1.53 -24.56 -21.69
CA LYS A 93 0.97 -25.87 -22.07
C LYS A 93 1.85 -26.63 -23.07
N ARG A 94 2.49 -25.92 -24.02
CA ARG A 94 3.42 -26.54 -24.98
C ARG A 94 4.64 -27.17 -24.32
N LYS A 95 4.98 -26.74 -23.10
CA LYS A 95 6.13 -27.23 -22.32
C LYS A 95 5.73 -28.16 -21.17
N ASN A 96 4.49 -28.62 -21.09
CA ASN A 96 3.94 -29.49 -20.04
C ASN A 96 4.16 -28.96 -18.62
N ARG A 97 4.14 -27.63 -18.42
CA ARG A 97 4.31 -27.01 -17.11
C ARG A 97 3.00 -26.96 -16.35
N GLU A 98 3.05 -27.26 -15.06
CA GLU A 98 1.92 -27.10 -14.14
C GLU A 98 1.89 -25.67 -13.61
N ILE A 99 0.78 -24.95 -13.81
CA ILE A 99 0.59 -23.58 -13.36
C ILE A 99 -0.56 -23.53 -12.36
N TRP A 100 -0.28 -22.91 -11.22
CA TRP A 100 -1.23 -22.67 -10.15
C TRP A 100 -1.51 -21.19 -9.99
N PHE A 101 -2.74 -20.88 -9.67
CA PHE A 101 -3.20 -19.53 -9.41
C PHE A 101 -3.74 -19.44 -7.98
N ILE A 102 -3.07 -18.66 -7.12
CA ILE A 102 -3.58 -18.35 -5.78
C ILE A 102 -4.40 -17.06 -5.90
N CYS A 103 -5.67 -17.11 -5.56
CA CYS A 103 -6.60 -16.00 -5.73
C CYS A 103 -7.49 -15.81 -4.50
N ASP A 104 -8.02 -14.59 -4.34
CA ASP A 104 -8.98 -14.23 -3.29
C ASP A 104 -10.42 -14.63 -3.70
N SER A 105 -10.55 -15.75 -4.41
CA SER A 105 -11.81 -16.29 -4.89
C SER A 105 -11.81 -17.79 -4.75
N ASP A 106 -12.98 -18.36 -4.49
CA ASP A 106 -13.15 -19.79 -4.36
C ASP A 106 -14.37 -20.32 -5.16
N GLY A 107 -14.58 -21.61 -5.04
CA GLY A 107 -15.70 -22.29 -5.64
C GLY A 107 -15.34 -23.03 -6.92
N GLU A 108 -16.07 -24.12 -7.13
CA GLU A 108 -15.86 -25.02 -8.26
C GLU A 108 -16.09 -24.32 -9.60
N ALA A 109 -17.11 -23.47 -9.68
CA ALA A 109 -17.45 -22.73 -10.89
C ALA A 109 -16.30 -21.79 -11.32
N PHE A 110 -15.69 -21.08 -10.37
CA PHE A 110 -14.55 -20.21 -10.64
C PHE A 110 -13.31 -21.00 -11.04
N SER A 111 -13.01 -22.07 -10.33
CA SER A 111 -11.88 -22.95 -10.62
C SER A 111 -12.00 -23.57 -12.00
N ASN A 112 -13.19 -24.04 -12.37
CA ASN A 112 -13.48 -24.59 -13.70
C ASN A 112 -13.34 -23.51 -14.78
N TRP A 113 -13.87 -22.31 -14.54
CA TRP A 113 -13.76 -21.20 -15.48
C TRP A 113 -12.29 -20.81 -15.72
N ILE A 114 -11.47 -20.64 -14.66
CA ILE A 114 -10.03 -20.35 -14.80
C ILE A 114 -9.32 -21.47 -15.57
N PHE A 115 -9.63 -22.73 -15.26
CA PHE A 115 -9.04 -23.86 -15.96
C PHE A 115 -9.41 -23.89 -17.44
N GLU A 116 -10.67 -23.64 -17.77
CA GLU A 116 -11.16 -23.57 -19.16
C GLU A 116 -10.52 -22.41 -19.94
N GLN A 117 -10.44 -21.24 -19.33
CA GLN A 117 -9.89 -20.05 -20.00
C GLN A 117 -8.36 -20.11 -20.13
N LEU A 118 -7.65 -20.50 -19.07
CA LEU A 118 -6.19 -20.39 -18.97
C LEU A 118 -5.48 -21.73 -18.86
N GLY A 119 -6.17 -22.80 -18.42
CA GLY A 119 -5.59 -24.09 -18.12
C GLY A 119 -4.78 -24.09 -16.82
N PHE A 120 -5.03 -23.14 -15.93
CA PHE A 120 -4.39 -23.04 -14.63
C PHE A 120 -5.21 -23.77 -13.57
N LYS A 121 -4.54 -24.38 -12.60
CA LYS A 121 -5.15 -24.85 -11.37
C LYS A 121 -5.30 -23.66 -10.41
N THR A 122 -6.30 -23.70 -9.54
CA THR A 122 -6.55 -22.62 -8.56
C THR A 122 -6.39 -23.09 -7.14
N LEU A 123 -5.98 -22.18 -6.27
CA LEU A 123 -6.02 -22.28 -4.82
C LEU A 123 -6.67 -21.04 -4.26
N SER A 124 -7.64 -21.22 -3.39
CA SER A 124 -8.28 -20.10 -2.70
C SER A 124 -7.40 -19.62 -1.55
N TYR A 125 -7.27 -18.31 -1.43
CA TYR A 125 -6.67 -17.65 -0.29
C TYR A 125 -7.35 -16.31 -0.06
N HIS A 126 -8.26 -16.25 0.90
CA HIS A 126 -9.05 -15.06 1.22
C HIS A 126 -8.19 -14.02 1.96
N PHE A 127 -7.24 -13.46 1.24
CA PHE A 127 -6.25 -12.50 1.78
C PHE A 127 -6.89 -11.35 2.54
N HIS A 128 -7.97 -10.78 2.00
CA HIS A 128 -8.65 -9.66 2.64
C HIS A 128 -9.32 -10.02 3.96
N PHE A 129 -9.81 -11.25 4.12
CA PHE A 129 -10.31 -11.74 5.39
C PHE A 129 -9.17 -11.93 6.38
N HIS A 130 -8.11 -12.59 5.95
CA HIS A 130 -6.96 -12.91 6.79
C HIS A 130 -6.20 -11.67 7.23
N ARG A 131 -6.15 -10.64 6.38
CA ARG A 131 -5.51 -9.37 6.70
C ARG A 131 -6.12 -8.70 7.94
N GLU A 132 -7.43 -8.71 8.09
CA GLU A 132 -8.09 -8.13 9.27
C GLU A 132 -7.77 -8.92 10.55
N VAL A 133 -7.52 -10.23 10.44
CA VAL A 133 -7.19 -11.12 11.57
C VAL A 133 -5.70 -11.04 11.94
N VAL A 134 -4.82 -11.02 10.94
CA VAL A 134 -3.36 -11.09 11.13
C VAL A 134 -2.75 -9.73 11.46
N HIS A 135 -3.29 -8.66 10.87
CA HIS A 135 -2.77 -7.30 11.01
C HIS A 135 -3.56 -6.46 12.01
N ASN A 136 -3.65 -6.95 13.25
CA ASN A 136 -4.13 -6.16 14.38
C ASN A 136 -3.48 -4.76 14.49
N SER A 137 -2.35 -4.56 13.83
CA SER A 137 -1.61 -3.30 13.79
C SER A 137 -2.18 -2.25 12.83
N PHE A 138 -2.98 -2.66 11.82
CA PHE A 138 -3.47 -1.71 10.81
C PHE A 138 -4.57 -0.79 11.35
N TYR A 139 -5.35 -1.27 12.31
CA TYR A 139 -6.49 -0.54 12.90
C TYR A 139 -6.45 -0.45 14.44
N GLY A 140 -5.33 -0.82 15.08
CA GLY A 140 -5.11 -0.59 16.51
C GLY A 140 -5.48 -1.71 17.47
N GLY A 141 -5.66 -2.97 16.99
CA GLY A 141 -5.86 -4.14 17.86
C GLY A 141 -7.13 -4.94 17.57
N ILE A 142 -7.47 -5.86 18.45
CA ILE A 142 -8.68 -6.70 18.37
C ILE A 142 -9.84 -5.97 19.04
N PRO A 143 -10.95 -5.66 18.34
CA PRO A 143 -12.11 -5.04 18.94
C PRO A 143 -12.70 -5.89 20.06
N SER A 144 -13.14 -5.24 21.13
CA SER A 144 -13.80 -5.93 22.23
C SER A 144 -15.17 -6.47 21.80
N ILE A 145 -15.50 -7.70 22.23
CA ILE A 145 -16.86 -8.21 22.07
C ILE A 145 -17.80 -7.61 23.14
N LYS A 146 -17.24 -7.05 24.22
CA LYS A 146 -18.04 -6.46 25.29
C LYS A 146 -18.88 -5.31 24.79
N THR A 147 -20.08 -5.19 25.31
CA THR A 147 -20.99 -4.10 25.00
C THR A 147 -20.44 -2.79 25.57
N ILE A 148 -20.32 -1.80 24.72
CA ILE A 148 -19.97 -0.42 25.07
C ILE A 148 -21.20 0.44 24.75
N PRO A 149 -21.52 1.47 25.50
CA PRO A 149 -22.58 2.41 25.13
C PRO A 149 -22.38 2.98 23.75
N TYR A 150 -23.41 2.94 22.91
CA TYR A 150 -23.35 3.49 21.57
C TYR A 150 -23.45 5.01 21.60
N ASN A 151 -22.66 5.66 20.74
CA ASN A 151 -22.74 7.10 20.48
C ASN A 151 -23.41 7.37 19.14
N LYS A 152 -23.43 6.38 18.25
CA LYS A 152 -24.00 6.46 16.91
C LYS A 152 -24.76 5.18 16.55
N LYS A 153 -25.79 5.32 15.73
CA LYS A 153 -26.56 4.18 15.22
C LYS A 153 -25.85 3.49 14.07
N PHE A 154 -25.11 4.25 13.24
CA PHE A 154 -24.53 3.74 12.01
C PHE A 154 -23.05 4.12 11.89
N ILE A 155 -22.32 3.27 11.15
CA ILE A 155 -21.00 3.59 10.62
C ILE A 155 -20.93 3.21 9.15
N ILE A 156 -20.46 4.14 8.29
CA ILE A 156 -20.22 3.91 6.87
C ILE A 156 -18.87 4.50 6.46
N ILE A 157 -18.00 3.65 5.90
CA ILE A 157 -16.65 4.05 5.50
C ILE A 157 -16.50 3.79 4.01
N ASN A 158 -16.52 4.87 3.23
CA ASN A 158 -16.35 4.84 1.79
C ASN A 158 -15.03 5.48 1.38
N GLY A 159 -14.31 4.79 0.49
CA GLY A 159 -13.18 5.36 -0.23
C GLY A 159 -13.64 6.11 -1.47
N ASN A 160 -13.47 5.51 -2.64
CA ASN A 160 -13.87 6.09 -3.91
C ASN A 160 -15.40 6.10 -4.09
N ILE A 161 -15.96 7.23 -4.54
CA ILE A 161 -17.40 7.43 -4.78
C ILE A 161 -17.80 7.26 -6.25
N ASP A 162 -16.89 6.90 -7.13
CA ASP A 162 -17.17 6.77 -8.57
C ASP A 162 -18.10 5.59 -8.91
N ASN A 163 -18.38 4.70 -7.96
CA ASN A 163 -19.26 3.57 -8.15
C ASN A 163 -20.73 3.95 -7.87
N GLU A 164 -21.63 3.56 -8.76
CA GLU A 164 -23.05 3.96 -8.78
C GLU A 164 -23.80 3.79 -7.43
N HIS A 165 -23.56 2.69 -6.72
CA HIS A 165 -24.24 2.38 -5.45
C HIS A 165 -23.87 3.34 -4.30
N LYS A 166 -22.67 3.93 -4.33
CA LYS A 166 -22.20 4.79 -3.23
C LYS A 166 -22.92 6.14 -3.18
N PRO A 167 -23.10 6.87 -4.29
CA PRO A 167 -24.00 8.03 -4.30
C PRO A 167 -25.44 7.69 -3.93
N LYS A 168 -25.96 6.54 -4.36
CA LYS A 168 -27.32 6.11 -4.03
C LYS A 168 -27.50 5.88 -2.52
N ILE A 169 -26.56 5.22 -1.85
CA ILE A 169 -26.64 5.07 -0.38
C ILE A 169 -26.49 6.41 0.36
N MET A 170 -25.68 7.34 -0.16
CA MET A 170 -25.59 8.70 0.38
C MET A 170 -26.93 9.44 0.28
N ASN A 171 -27.65 9.28 -0.82
CA ASN A 171 -28.99 9.85 -0.96
C ASN A 171 -29.97 9.28 0.08
N LEU A 172 -29.92 7.97 0.36
CA LEU A 172 -30.71 7.37 1.43
C LEU A 172 -30.36 7.95 2.81
N PHE A 173 -29.09 8.22 3.08
CA PHE A 173 -28.68 8.88 4.33
C PHE A 173 -29.27 10.29 4.46
N THR A 174 -29.33 11.02 3.37
CA THR A 174 -29.95 12.35 3.33
C THR A 174 -31.46 12.25 3.51
N GLU A 175 -32.11 11.36 2.78
CA GLU A 175 -33.56 11.15 2.84
C GLU A 175 -34.06 10.74 4.24
N LEU A 176 -33.29 9.88 4.91
CA LEU A 176 -33.62 9.37 6.25
C LEU A 176 -33.03 10.21 7.39
N ASN A 177 -32.35 11.33 7.09
CA ASN A 177 -31.67 12.19 8.08
C ASN A 177 -30.68 11.41 8.98
N LEU A 178 -29.86 10.49 8.40
CA LEU A 178 -28.97 9.62 9.17
C LEU A 178 -27.60 10.23 9.47
N TRP A 179 -27.26 11.38 8.92
CA TRP A 179 -25.90 11.94 9.02
C TRP A 179 -25.47 12.22 10.46
N ASP A 180 -26.38 12.78 11.28
CA ASP A 180 -26.06 13.18 12.65
C ASP A 180 -26.00 11.99 13.61
N VAL A 181 -26.64 10.87 13.27
CA VAL A 181 -26.63 9.62 14.03
C VAL A 181 -25.60 8.62 13.51
N SER A 182 -24.68 9.05 12.64
CA SER A 182 -23.70 8.19 11.97
C SER A 182 -22.27 8.68 12.16
N TYR A 183 -21.31 7.73 12.20
CA TYR A 183 -19.93 7.99 11.78
C TYR A 183 -19.82 7.69 10.29
N TRP A 184 -19.23 8.61 9.54
CA TRP A 184 -19.11 8.43 8.10
C TRP A 184 -17.84 9.06 7.52
N SER A 185 -17.32 8.45 6.46
CA SER A 185 -16.17 8.93 5.72
C SER A 185 -16.38 8.69 4.23
N PHE A 186 -16.07 9.72 3.43
CA PHE A 186 -16.03 9.63 1.98
C PHE A 186 -14.77 10.34 1.48
N SER A 187 -13.94 9.68 0.68
CA SER A 187 -12.81 10.33 0.01
C SER A 187 -13.24 10.86 -1.37
N ASN A 188 -12.66 11.99 -1.81
CA ASN A 188 -12.90 12.61 -3.11
C ASN A 188 -14.25 13.32 -3.30
N PHE A 189 -14.60 14.23 -2.40
CA PHE A 189 -15.78 15.08 -2.48
C PHE A 189 -15.81 16.13 -3.60
N THR A 190 -14.70 16.35 -4.30
CA THR A 190 -14.53 17.50 -5.20
C THR A 190 -15.41 17.49 -6.44
N ASN A 191 -16.01 16.35 -6.80
CA ASN A 191 -16.75 16.20 -8.07
C ASN A 191 -18.28 16.23 -7.95
N PHE A 192 -18.83 16.28 -6.74
CA PHE A 192 -20.28 16.19 -6.54
C PHE A 192 -20.88 17.47 -5.98
N GLY A 193 -20.82 18.59 -6.51
CA GLY A 193 -21.62 19.82 -6.29
C GLY A 193 -22.46 19.99 -4.99
N MET A 194 -22.31 19.12 -4.01
CA MET A 194 -23.05 19.11 -2.77
C MET A 194 -22.30 19.85 -1.66
N ASP A 195 -22.57 21.13 -1.50
CA ASP A 195 -21.97 22.01 -0.48
C ASP A 195 -22.15 21.53 0.98
N ILE A 196 -23.12 20.64 1.22
CA ILE A 196 -23.43 20.08 2.55
C ILE A 196 -22.26 19.29 3.15
N TYR A 197 -21.37 18.75 2.32
CA TYR A 197 -20.31 17.84 2.75
C TYR A 197 -18.94 18.50 2.89
N LYS A 198 -18.75 19.71 2.36
CA LYS A 198 -17.45 20.43 2.38
C LYS A 198 -16.90 20.72 3.78
N ASN A 199 -17.76 20.77 4.79
CA ASN A 199 -17.40 21.17 6.16
C ASN A 199 -17.28 20.00 7.15
N ARG A 200 -17.51 18.74 6.72
CA ARG A 200 -17.42 17.59 7.62
C ARG A 200 -16.07 16.90 7.47
N THR A 201 -15.41 16.73 8.59
CA THR A 201 -14.04 16.20 8.66
C THR A 201 -14.01 14.73 8.31
N ASP A 202 -13.10 14.34 7.43
CA ASP A 202 -12.83 12.95 7.09
C ASP A 202 -12.40 12.17 8.35
N LEU A 203 -13.13 11.12 8.69
CA LEU A 203 -12.86 10.32 9.89
C LEU A 203 -11.44 9.72 9.88
N PHE A 204 -10.90 9.38 8.72
CA PHE A 204 -9.52 8.89 8.61
C PHE A 204 -8.47 9.94 8.96
N LYS A 205 -8.79 11.23 8.86
CA LYS A 205 -7.88 12.30 9.28
C LYS A 205 -7.90 12.52 10.79
N ILE A 206 -9.04 12.22 11.43
CA ILE A 206 -9.24 12.44 12.87
C ILE A 206 -8.79 11.25 13.69
N PHE A 207 -9.07 10.03 13.23
CA PHE A 207 -8.87 8.82 14.00
C PHE A 207 -7.75 7.96 13.40
N LYS A 208 -6.64 7.83 14.10
CA LYS A 208 -5.57 6.87 13.78
C LYS A 208 -6.02 5.41 13.92
N ASN A 209 -7.10 5.20 14.68
CA ASN A 209 -7.66 3.89 14.99
C ASN A 209 -9.18 3.92 14.81
N LEU A 210 -9.70 3.07 13.93
CA LEU A 210 -11.13 2.98 13.63
C LEU A 210 -11.91 2.10 14.62
N ILE A 211 -11.23 1.29 15.44
CA ILE A 211 -11.87 0.37 16.38
C ILE A 211 -12.87 1.08 17.28
N PRO A 212 -12.54 2.21 17.94
CA PRO A 212 -13.51 2.90 18.79
C PRO A 212 -14.77 3.34 18.06
N LEU A 213 -14.69 3.65 16.77
CA LEU A 213 -15.84 4.04 15.97
C LEU A 213 -16.78 2.85 15.72
N PHE A 214 -16.20 1.67 15.45
CA PHE A 214 -16.98 0.44 15.30
C PHE A 214 -17.60 0.00 16.64
N GLU A 215 -16.85 0.09 17.73
CA GLU A 215 -17.35 -0.24 19.07
C GLU A 215 -18.49 0.67 19.51
N GLN A 216 -18.45 1.95 19.12
CA GLN A 216 -19.43 2.98 19.46
C GLN A 216 -20.58 3.10 18.45
N SER A 217 -20.63 2.26 17.44
CA SER A 217 -21.69 2.24 16.42
C SER A 217 -22.45 0.93 16.46
N PHE A 218 -23.77 0.99 16.26
CA PHE A 218 -24.58 -0.23 16.24
C PHE A 218 -24.45 -0.98 14.93
N LEU A 219 -24.68 -0.34 13.76
CA LEU A 219 -24.71 -1.00 12.46
C LEU A 219 -23.60 -0.51 11.53
N TYR A 220 -22.86 -1.43 10.94
CA TYR A 220 -21.91 -1.15 9.87
C TYR A 220 -22.55 -1.31 8.49
N ILE A 221 -22.55 -0.25 7.69
CA ILE A 221 -23.00 -0.29 6.30
C ILE A 221 -21.78 -0.56 5.42
N VAL A 222 -21.67 -1.80 4.97
CA VAL A 222 -20.60 -2.26 4.10
C VAL A 222 -20.94 -1.89 2.67
N THR A 223 -20.20 -0.96 2.10
CA THR A 223 -20.31 -0.62 0.67
C THR A 223 -19.18 -1.26 -0.08
N GLU A 224 -19.42 -2.38 -0.72
CA GLU A 224 -18.39 -3.07 -1.48
C GLU A 224 -17.92 -2.26 -2.69
N THR A 225 -16.79 -2.66 -3.27
CA THR A 225 -16.20 -1.94 -4.40
C THR A 225 -17.03 -2.14 -5.66
N ILE A 226 -17.69 -3.29 -5.77
CA ILE A 226 -18.49 -3.70 -6.92
C ILE A 226 -19.92 -3.94 -6.45
N SER A 227 -20.91 -3.40 -7.16
CA SER A 227 -22.34 -3.56 -6.85
C SER A 227 -23.17 -3.97 -8.04
N ASP A 228 -22.59 -4.07 -9.21
CA ASP A 228 -23.31 -4.29 -10.44
C ASP A 228 -23.42 -5.76 -10.81
N ASN A 229 -24.54 -6.11 -11.45
CA ASN A 229 -24.84 -7.42 -12.02
C ASN A 229 -23.85 -7.85 -13.13
N PHE A 230 -22.70 -7.22 -13.22
CA PHE A 230 -21.70 -7.49 -14.25
C PHE A 230 -21.32 -8.98 -14.35
N TYR A 231 -21.41 -9.69 -13.23
CA TYR A 231 -21.11 -11.12 -13.15
C TYR A 231 -22.33 -12.03 -13.24
N MET A 232 -23.55 -11.50 -13.27
CA MET A 232 -24.77 -12.34 -13.34
C MET A 232 -24.86 -13.16 -14.63
N ASN A 233 -24.19 -12.72 -15.69
CA ASN A 233 -24.09 -13.45 -16.96
C ASN A 233 -22.78 -14.25 -17.13
N SER A 234 -21.86 -14.14 -16.18
CA SER A 234 -20.64 -14.92 -16.12
C SER A 234 -20.73 -15.85 -14.92
N ASN A 235 -20.46 -17.13 -15.09
CA ASN A 235 -20.38 -18.10 -13.98
C ASN A 235 -19.19 -17.84 -13.05
N VAL A 236 -18.75 -16.57 -12.92
CA VAL A 236 -17.63 -16.18 -12.09
C VAL A 236 -18.15 -15.74 -10.73
N PRO A 237 -17.79 -16.42 -9.65
CA PRO A 237 -18.18 -16.04 -8.29
C PRO A 237 -17.63 -14.66 -7.94
N MET A 238 -18.36 -13.98 -7.07
CA MET A 238 -17.98 -12.68 -6.54
C MET A 238 -16.88 -12.79 -5.50
N ASP A 239 -16.00 -11.82 -5.53
CA ASP A 239 -14.92 -11.69 -4.54
C ASP A 239 -15.33 -10.81 -3.37
N PHE A 240 -14.92 -11.22 -2.17
CA PHE A 240 -15.05 -10.41 -0.98
C PHE A 240 -13.85 -9.50 -0.84
N MET A 241 -14.12 -8.21 -0.62
CA MET A 241 -13.08 -7.21 -0.39
C MET A 241 -12.77 -7.05 1.11
N SER A 242 -11.71 -6.33 1.42
CA SER A 242 -11.25 -6.04 2.78
C SER A 242 -12.34 -5.52 3.74
N LYS A 243 -13.38 -4.86 3.23
CA LYS A 243 -14.49 -4.34 4.03
C LYS A 243 -15.34 -5.46 4.62
N MET A 244 -15.56 -6.53 3.86
CA MET A 244 -16.31 -7.70 4.34
C MET A 244 -15.52 -8.45 5.41
N GLY A 245 -14.21 -8.64 5.25
CA GLY A 245 -13.35 -9.21 6.30
C GLY A 245 -13.47 -8.46 7.61
N ARG A 246 -13.50 -7.12 7.54
CA ARG A 246 -13.72 -6.26 8.71
C ARG A 246 -15.10 -6.46 9.31
N ALA A 247 -16.14 -6.50 8.50
CA ALA A 247 -17.52 -6.70 8.95
C ALA A 247 -17.71 -8.02 9.69
N LEU A 248 -17.03 -9.08 9.25
CA LEU A 248 -17.08 -10.39 9.88
C LEU A 248 -16.24 -10.49 11.16
N TYR A 249 -15.16 -9.73 11.24
CA TYR A 249 -14.23 -9.81 12.38
C TYR A 249 -14.59 -8.87 13.52
N TYR A 250 -15.19 -7.72 13.20
CA TYR A 250 -15.62 -6.74 14.21
C TYR A 250 -16.98 -7.13 14.80
N PRO A 251 -17.19 -6.92 16.10
CA PRO A 251 -18.44 -7.26 16.75
C PRO A 251 -19.53 -6.21 16.48
N THR A 252 -19.74 -5.88 15.22
CA THR A 252 -20.69 -4.88 14.75
C THR A 252 -21.57 -5.53 13.69
N PRO A 253 -22.89 -5.59 13.86
CA PRO A 253 -23.77 -6.12 12.84
C PRO A 253 -23.66 -5.29 11.56
N PHE A 254 -23.95 -5.91 10.42
CA PHE A 254 -23.75 -5.25 9.14
C PHE A 254 -24.89 -5.46 8.16
N VAL A 255 -25.01 -4.52 7.22
CA VAL A 255 -25.81 -4.60 6.01
C VAL A 255 -24.86 -4.38 4.84
N VAL A 256 -25.02 -5.16 3.77
CA VAL A 256 -24.13 -5.11 2.61
C VAL A 256 -24.80 -4.39 1.44
N VAL A 257 -24.17 -3.31 0.98
CA VAL A 257 -24.47 -2.65 -0.29
C VAL A 257 -23.42 -3.10 -1.30
N GLY A 258 -23.72 -4.20 -1.97
CA GLY A 258 -22.82 -4.89 -2.88
C GLY A 258 -23.60 -5.67 -3.92
N ASN A 259 -23.01 -6.69 -4.50
CA ASN A 259 -23.67 -7.59 -5.43
C ASN A 259 -24.78 -8.43 -4.77
N MET A 260 -25.65 -8.98 -5.57
CA MET A 260 -26.64 -9.99 -5.14
C MET A 260 -25.93 -11.27 -4.69
N GLY A 261 -26.45 -11.92 -3.64
CA GLY A 261 -25.97 -13.22 -3.16
C GLY A 261 -24.74 -13.18 -2.26
N VAL A 262 -24.31 -12.00 -1.81
CA VAL A 262 -23.17 -11.87 -0.88
C VAL A 262 -23.43 -12.56 0.45
N LEU A 263 -24.61 -12.36 1.05
CA LEU A 263 -24.96 -12.99 2.33
C LEU A 263 -25.12 -14.50 2.18
N LYS A 264 -25.76 -14.95 1.11
CA LYS A 264 -25.87 -16.38 0.79
C LYS A 264 -24.51 -17.05 0.70
N ARG A 265 -23.56 -16.43 0.02
CA ARG A 265 -22.19 -16.96 -0.07
C ARG A 265 -21.48 -17.00 1.27
N LEU A 266 -21.63 -15.97 2.12
CA LEU A 266 -21.10 -16.00 3.48
C LEU A 266 -21.67 -17.18 4.27
N GLN A 267 -22.98 -17.43 4.15
CA GLN A 267 -23.64 -18.56 4.80
C GLN A 267 -23.10 -19.90 4.29
N ASP A 268 -22.86 -20.02 2.98
CA ASP A 268 -22.27 -21.22 2.35
C ASP A 268 -20.82 -21.48 2.83
N MET A 269 -20.09 -20.43 3.17
CA MET A 269 -18.77 -20.51 3.82
C MET A 269 -18.83 -20.80 5.32
N GLY A 270 -20.03 -20.88 5.90
CA GLY A 270 -20.26 -21.18 7.31
C GLY A 270 -20.40 -19.96 8.22
N PHE A 271 -20.39 -18.74 7.69
CA PHE A 271 -20.65 -17.53 8.47
C PHE A 271 -22.13 -17.39 8.82
N LYS A 272 -22.40 -16.73 9.93
CA LYS A 272 -23.75 -16.34 10.32
C LYS A 272 -24.02 -14.88 9.96
N THR A 273 -25.23 -14.61 9.49
CA THR A 273 -25.75 -13.28 9.16
C THR A 273 -26.82 -12.86 10.19
N PHE A 274 -27.61 -11.84 9.90
CA PHE A 274 -28.50 -11.22 10.88
C PHE A 274 -29.99 -11.41 10.53
N SER A 275 -30.34 -12.47 9.81
CA SER A 275 -31.73 -12.76 9.37
C SER A 275 -32.72 -12.93 10.51
N ASP A 276 -32.28 -13.27 11.73
CA ASP A 276 -33.12 -13.34 12.92
C ASP A 276 -33.53 -11.96 13.47
N PHE A 277 -32.94 -10.86 12.97
CA PHE A 277 -33.10 -9.52 13.48
C PHE A 277 -33.76 -8.54 12.49
N TRP A 278 -33.55 -8.79 11.17
CA TRP A 278 -34.17 -8.04 10.08
C TRP A 278 -34.26 -8.86 8.79
N ASP A 279 -35.07 -8.39 7.85
CA ASP A 279 -35.22 -9.02 6.56
C ASP A 279 -33.95 -8.84 5.69
N GLU A 280 -33.25 -9.95 5.43
CA GLU A 280 -32.08 -10.01 4.55
C GLU A 280 -32.43 -10.36 3.09
N SER A 281 -33.72 -10.36 2.73
CA SER A 281 -34.16 -10.67 1.34
C SER A 281 -33.64 -9.67 0.30
N TYR A 282 -33.06 -8.56 0.72
CA TYR A 282 -32.35 -7.64 -0.18
C TYR A 282 -31.18 -8.32 -0.92
N ASP A 283 -30.57 -9.35 -0.32
CA ASP A 283 -29.46 -10.09 -0.93
C ASP A 283 -29.89 -10.87 -2.18
N ASN A 284 -31.18 -11.17 -2.31
CA ASN A 284 -31.74 -11.88 -3.46
C ASN A 284 -32.24 -10.95 -4.59
N GLU A 285 -32.17 -9.63 -4.39
CA GLU A 285 -32.66 -8.66 -5.38
C GLU A 285 -31.61 -8.40 -6.47
N PRO A 286 -31.91 -8.73 -7.73
CA PRO A 286 -30.97 -8.51 -8.81
C PRO A 286 -30.81 -7.01 -9.16
N ASN A 287 -31.85 -6.21 -8.96
CA ASN A 287 -31.81 -4.78 -9.23
C ASN A 287 -31.29 -4.00 -8.03
N LEU A 288 -30.30 -3.12 -8.24
CA LEU A 288 -29.71 -2.32 -7.19
C LEU A 288 -30.71 -1.41 -6.49
N ASP A 289 -31.62 -0.76 -7.24
CA ASP A 289 -32.57 0.19 -6.64
C ASP A 289 -33.62 -0.54 -5.79
N ASP A 290 -34.07 -1.72 -6.18
CA ASP A 290 -34.97 -2.55 -5.38
C ASP A 290 -34.26 -3.11 -4.14
N ARG A 291 -32.99 -3.47 -4.25
CA ARG A 291 -32.14 -3.85 -3.12
C ARG A 291 -32.02 -2.69 -2.11
N LEU A 292 -31.75 -1.49 -2.59
CA LEU A 292 -31.65 -0.30 -1.75
C LEU A 292 -32.97 0.08 -1.08
N LYS A 293 -34.16 -0.19 -1.69
CA LYS A 293 -35.46 -0.01 -1.04
C LYS A 293 -35.60 -0.89 0.20
N LYS A 294 -35.23 -2.17 0.11
CA LYS A 294 -35.25 -3.08 1.26
C LYS A 294 -34.24 -2.69 2.34
N ILE A 295 -33.04 -2.29 1.93
CA ILE A 295 -32.02 -1.77 2.87
C ILE A 295 -32.54 -0.50 3.56
N LYS A 296 -33.25 0.39 2.87
CA LYS A 296 -33.89 1.56 3.45
C LYS A 296 -34.84 1.21 4.58
N GLU A 297 -35.61 0.14 4.44
CA GLU A 297 -36.52 -0.33 5.52
C GLU A 297 -35.74 -0.74 6.77
N ILE A 298 -34.61 -1.46 6.62
CA ILE A 298 -33.73 -1.83 7.73
C ILE A 298 -33.15 -0.58 8.40
N LEU A 299 -32.61 0.36 7.62
CA LEU A 299 -32.04 1.59 8.16
C LEU A 299 -33.08 2.42 8.91
N ASN A 300 -34.30 2.52 8.37
CA ASN A 300 -35.39 3.23 9.00
C ASN A 300 -35.85 2.53 10.31
N TYR A 301 -35.96 1.21 10.30
CA TYR A 301 -36.25 0.42 11.51
C TYR A 301 -35.23 0.72 12.62
N ILE A 302 -33.93 0.62 12.33
CA ILE A 302 -32.87 0.87 13.31
C ILE A 302 -32.85 2.35 13.74
N ASN A 303 -33.13 3.28 12.84
CA ASN A 303 -33.15 4.70 13.14
C ASN A 303 -34.26 5.07 14.14
N ASN A 304 -35.35 4.31 14.17
CA ASN A 304 -36.48 4.53 15.07
C ASN A 304 -36.31 3.87 16.46
N LEU A 305 -35.30 3.02 16.66
CA LEU A 305 -35.01 2.41 17.95
C LEU A 305 -34.22 3.36 18.86
N GLU A 306 -34.45 3.29 20.15
CA GLU A 306 -33.63 3.97 21.15
C GLU A 306 -32.28 3.27 21.35
N MET A 307 -31.27 4.00 21.85
CA MET A 307 -29.92 3.44 22.03
C MET A 307 -29.91 2.23 22.97
N ASP A 308 -30.69 2.22 24.01
CA ASP A 308 -30.80 1.09 24.98
C ASP A 308 -31.39 -0.14 24.28
N GLU A 309 -32.36 0.02 23.38
CA GLU A 309 -32.92 -1.09 22.61
C GLU A 309 -31.87 -1.69 21.67
N LEU A 310 -31.04 -0.85 21.04
CA LEU A 310 -29.93 -1.30 20.18
C LEU A 310 -28.90 -2.11 20.98
N VAL A 311 -28.60 -1.72 22.23
CA VAL A 311 -27.72 -2.49 23.10
C VAL A 311 -28.32 -3.87 23.42
N ILE A 312 -29.64 -3.94 23.72
CA ILE A 312 -30.32 -5.22 23.96
C ILE A 312 -30.27 -6.13 22.74
N ILE A 313 -30.54 -5.58 21.55
CA ILE A 313 -30.48 -6.33 20.28
C ILE A 313 -29.07 -6.86 20.04
N ARG A 314 -28.04 -6.00 20.17
CA ARG A 314 -26.64 -6.40 19.97
C ARG A 314 -26.23 -7.55 20.92
N ASN A 315 -26.67 -7.50 22.18
CA ASN A 315 -26.33 -8.56 23.13
C ASN A 315 -26.86 -9.94 22.69
N LYS A 316 -27.99 -9.98 21.99
CA LYS A 316 -28.50 -11.20 21.36
C LYS A 316 -27.67 -11.65 20.16
N MET A 317 -26.89 -10.75 19.52
CA MET A 317 -26.03 -11.05 18.39
C MET A 317 -24.62 -11.52 18.78
N LEU A 318 -24.22 -11.44 20.06
CA LEU A 318 -22.89 -11.84 20.51
C LEU A 318 -22.47 -13.24 20.03
N PRO A 319 -23.33 -14.26 20.06
CA PRO A 319 -22.96 -15.58 19.54
C PRO A 319 -22.66 -15.62 18.04
N ILE A 320 -23.22 -14.68 17.26
CA ILE A 320 -22.93 -14.55 15.83
C ILE A 320 -21.50 -14.02 15.64
N PHE A 321 -21.11 -12.98 16.37
CA PHE A 321 -19.78 -12.40 16.28
C PHE A 321 -18.69 -13.39 16.70
N GLU A 322 -18.90 -14.12 17.78
CA GLU A 322 -17.97 -15.16 18.23
C GLU A 322 -17.83 -16.28 17.20
N HIS A 323 -18.95 -16.74 16.66
CA HIS A 323 -18.96 -17.76 15.62
C HIS A 323 -18.17 -17.31 14.38
N ASN A 324 -18.43 -16.10 13.88
CA ASN A 324 -17.79 -15.58 12.68
C ASN A 324 -16.26 -15.43 12.85
N ARG A 325 -15.80 -15.02 14.03
CA ARG A 325 -14.36 -14.97 14.36
C ARG A 325 -13.70 -16.35 14.31
N ILE A 326 -14.39 -17.37 14.79
CA ILE A 326 -13.91 -18.76 14.75
C ILE A 326 -13.84 -19.23 13.29
N ILE A 327 -14.87 -18.95 12.50
CA ILE A 327 -14.90 -19.35 11.07
C ILE A 327 -13.76 -18.71 10.29
N ILE A 328 -13.52 -17.39 10.44
CA ILE A 328 -12.38 -16.72 9.78
C ILE A 328 -11.05 -17.40 10.13
N LYS A 329 -10.82 -17.68 11.40
CA LYS A 329 -9.59 -18.33 11.83
C LYS A 329 -9.44 -19.73 11.25
N ASN A 330 -10.51 -20.53 11.31
CA ASN A 330 -10.51 -21.88 10.75
C ASN A 330 -10.29 -21.88 9.23
N LEU A 331 -10.88 -20.92 8.52
CA LEU A 331 -10.67 -20.74 7.09
C LEU A 331 -9.19 -20.46 6.80
N GLN A 332 -8.58 -19.55 7.55
CA GLN A 332 -7.17 -19.24 7.42
C GLN A 332 -6.27 -20.47 7.65
N ASP A 333 -6.51 -21.19 8.75
CA ASP A 333 -5.74 -22.38 9.10
C ASP A 333 -5.87 -23.47 8.01
N LYS A 334 -7.08 -23.67 7.46
CA LYS A 334 -7.35 -24.59 6.38
C LYS A 334 -6.60 -24.20 5.10
N GLU A 335 -6.73 -22.96 4.66
CA GLU A 335 -6.08 -22.47 3.44
C GLU A 335 -4.56 -22.52 3.53
N ASN A 336 -4.01 -22.15 4.69
CA ASN A 336 -2.59 -22.27 4.96
C ASN A 336 -2.11 -23.72 4.88
N LEU A 337 -2.88 -24.65 5.43
CA LEU A 337 -2.57 -26.08 5.36
C LEU A 337 -2.60 -26.60 3.92
N GLU A 338 -3.56 -26.19 3.12
CA GLU A 338 -3.67 -26.59 1.71
C GLU A 338 -2.49 -26.08 0.88
N ILE A 339 -2.13 -24.80 1.06
CA ILE A 339 -0.97 -24.21 0.38
C ILE A 339 0.33 -24.90 0.83
N SER A 340 0.50 -25.15 2.14
CA SER A 340 1.72 -25.80 2.67
C SER A 340 1.89 -27.23 2.21
N LYS A 341 0.81 -27.96 1.98
CA LYS A 341 0.85 -29.34 1.42
C LYS A 341 1.34 -29.34 -0.03
N LEU A 342 0.94 -28.37 -0.82
CA LEU A 342 1.30 -28.27 -2.23
C LEU A 342 2.66 -27.58 -2.43
N PHE A 343 3.01 -26.66 -1.53
CA PHE A 343 4.20 -25.83 -1.61
C PHE A 343 4.83 -25.63 -0.23
N PRO A 344 5.51 -26.67 0.33
CA PRO A 344 5.94 -26.72 1.74
C PRO A 344 6.78 -25.53 2.21
N ASN A 345 7.62 -24.97 1.34
CA ASN A 345 8.52 -23.86 1.68
C ASN A 345 7.94 -22.47 1.34
N LEU A 346 6.75 -22.43 0.73
CA LEU A 346 6.13 -21.16 0.33
C LEU A 346 5.65 -20.34 1.54
N LEU A 347 5.18 -21.03 2.58
CA LEU A 347 4.51 -20.49 3.76
C LEU A 347 5.34 -20.53 5.04
N ASN A 348 6.65 -20.82 4.97
CA ASN A 348 7.48 -20.78 6.18
C ASN A 348 7.35 -19.44 6.90
N SER A 349 7.20 -19.48 8.22
CA SER A 349 6.72 -18.43 9.13
C SER A 349 7.37 -17.03 9.01
N ASN A 350 8.56 -16.96 8.40
CA ASN A 350 9.21 -15.70 8.02
C ASN A 350 8.68 -15.13 6.68
N ASN A 351 7.94 -15.92 5.90
CA ASN A 351 7.41 -15.54 4.59
C ASN A 351 6.01 -14.91 4.66
N TYR A 352 5.25 -15.08 5.75
CA TYR A 352 3.97 -14.39 5.94
C TYR A 352 4.13 -12.87 6.06
N LYS A 353 5.16 -12.40 6.77
CA LYS A 353 5.56 -10.98 6.74
C LYS A 353 6.04 -10.51 5.36
N GLN A 354 6.39 -11.45 4.46
CA GLN A 354 6.85 -11.17 3.11
C GLN A 354 5.77 -11.34 2.03
N LEU A 355 4.57 -11.85 2.36
CA LEU A 355 3.38 -11.67 1.51
C LEU A 355 2.78 -10.25 1.67
N GLU A 356 3.14 -9.52 2.72
CA GLU A 356 3.06 -8.04 2.72
C GLU A 356 4.22 -7.50 1.88
N PHE A 357 4.07 -7.58 0.56
CA PHE A 357 5.02 -6.90 -0.30
C PHE A 357 4.88 -5.40 -0.08
N ILE A 358 6.01 -4.76 0.17
CA ILE A 358 6.13 -3.33 0.03
C ILE A 358 5.66 -3.04 -1.41
N LYS A 359 4.50 -2.40 -1.53
CA LYS A 359 3.99 -1.95 -2.82
C LYS A 359 5.02 -1.00 -3.40
N MET A 360 5.79 -1.46 -4.39
CA MET A 360 6.81 -0.63 -5.02
C MET A 360 6.21 0.09 -6.23
N ASP A 361 6.37 1.39 -6.22
CA ASP A 361 6.15 2.26 -7.38
C ASP A 361 7.49 2.43 -8.13
N ILE A 362 7.44 2.88 -9.37
CA ILE A 362 8.64 3.20 -10.15
C ILE A 362 8.66 4.71 -10.40
N PHE A 363 9.73 5.35 -9.95
CA PHE A 363 10.00 6.75 -10.27
C PHE A 363 11.13 6.81 -11.30
N LYS A 364 10.83 7.33 -12.48
CA LYS A 364 11.79 7.41 -13.57
C LYS A 364 12.65 8.67 -13.48
N ILE A 365 13.94 8.51 -13.25
CA ILE A 365 14.92 9.58 -13.30
C ILE A 365 15.50 9.65 -14.71
N GLU A 366 15.13 10.68 -15.46
CA GLU A 366 15.67 10.94 -16.78
C GLU A 366 16.77 12.01 -16.72
N SER A 367 17.93 11.70 -17.25
CA SER A 367 19.04 12.64 -17.44
C SER A 367 19.57 12.58 -18.87
N ASN A 368 20.41 13.53 -19.25
CA ASN A 368 21.04 13.56 -20.58
C ASN A 368 22.04 12.41 -20.77
N ARG A 369 22.41 11.68 -19.71
CA ARG A 369 23.43 10.62 -19.77
C ARG A 369 22.83 9.23 -19.57
N LYS A 370 21.99 9.06 -18.55
CA LYS A 370 21.43 7.76 -18.19
C LYS A 370 20.02 7.92 -17.60
N THR A 371 19.14 6.99 -17.92
CA THR A 371 17.86 6.83 -17.24
C THR A 371 18.02 5.80 -16.12
N ILE A 372 17.51 6.11 -14.93
CA ILE A 372 17.44 5.20 -13.80
C ILE A 372 15.98 5.12 -13.33
N ASP A 373 15.44 3.93 -13.30
CA ASP A 373 14.11 3.66 -12.76
C ASP A 373 14.23 3.27 -11.28
N VAL A 374 13.87 4.19 -10.38
CA VAL A 374 13.93 3.95 -8.93
C VAL A 374 12.69 3.22 -8.46
N LEU A 375 12.88 2.02 -7.90
CA LEU A 375 11.82 1.23 -7.29
C LEU A 375 11.67 1.64 -5.82
N TYR A 376 10.46 2.02 -5.40
CA TYR A 376 10.25 2.53 -4.05
C TYR A 376 8.85 2.24 -3.52
N ALA A 377 8.73 2.09 -2.21
CA ALA A 377 7.44 2.10 -1.56
C ALA A 377 7.00 3.54 -1.29
N LYS A 378 5.80 3.91 -1.74
CA LYS A 378 5.27 5.28 -1.59
C LYS A 378 5.25 5.77 -0.13
N ALA A 379 5.09 4.86 0.82
CA ALA A 379 5.14 5.16 2.24
C ALA A 379 6.54 5.56 2.74
N LEU A 380 7.58 5.34 1.94
CA LEU A 380 8.98 5.66 2.25
C LEU A 380 9.48 6.91 1.51
N ASP A 381 8.63 7.57 0.68
CA ASP A 381 8.98 8.81 -0.01
C ASP A 381 8.79 10.01 0.93
N GLY A 382 9.87 10.53 1.44
CA GLY A 382 9.95 11.76 2.25
C GLY A 382 9.99 13.05 1.43
N GLY A 383 9.52 13.03 0.16
CA GLY A 383 9.57 14.18 -0.74
C GLY A 383 10.80 14.22 -1.64
N GLY A 384 11.61 13.16 -1.65
CA GLY A 384 12.78 13.03 -2.52
C GLY A 384 12.43 13.15 -4.00
N THR A 385 11.29 12.57 -4.42
CA THR A 385 10.77 12.68 -5.79
C THR A 385 10.37 14.10 -6.17
N THR A 386 9.85 14.87 -5.22
CA THR A 386 9.25 16.19 -5.47
C THR A 386 10.24 17.32 -5.24
N PHE A 387 10.96 17.29 -4.12
CA PHE A 387 11.81 18.39 -3.69
C PHE A 387 13.30 18.10 -3.86
N GLY A 388 13.77 16.93 -3.42
CA GLY A 388 15.18 16.58 -3.45
C GLY A 388 15.79 16.59 -4.87
N ILE A 389 15.20 15.87 -5.82
CA ILE A 389 15.67 15.85 -7.21
C ILE A 389 15.54 17.22 -7.86
N LYS A 390 14.44 17.94 -7.59
CA LYS A 390 14.22 19.27 -8.15
C LYS A 390 15.31 20.25 -7.73
N ALA A 391 15.71 20.22 -6.46
CA ALA A 391 16.78 21.03 -5.94
C ALA A 391 18.11 20.76 -6.67
N LEU A 392 18.47 19.49 -6.84
CA LEU A 392 19.71 19.10 -7.52
C LEU A 392 19.69 19.39 -9.04
N LYS A 393 18.50 19.52 -9.65
CA LYS A 393 18.33 19.91 -11.08
C LYS A 393 18.48 21.43 -11.28
N SER A 394 18.51 22.24 -10.22
CA SER A 394 18.82 23.67 -10.35
C SER A 394 20.20 23.87 -10.97
N LEU A 395 20.28 24.75 -11.99
CA LEU A 395 21.54 25.05 -12.68
C LEU A 395 22.57 25.67 -11.70
N GLU A 396 22.12 26.43 -10.73
CA GLU A 396 22.99 27.04 -9.73
C GLU A 396 23.52 25.98 -8.75
N VAL A 397 22.66 25.11 -8.22
CA VAL A 397 23.07 24.00 -7.33
C VAL A 397 24.01 23.03 -8.04
N ALA A 398 23.73 22.72 -9.31
CA ALA A 398 24.55 21.82 -10.10
C ALA A 398 26.02 22.24 -10.26
N LYS A 399 26.33 23.56 -10.20
CA LYS A 399 27.71 24.07 -10.25
C LYS A 399 28.56 23.68 -9.05
N HIS A 400 27.93 23.37 -7.94
CA HIS A 400 28.59 23.03 -6.68
C HIS A 400 28.74 21.52 -6.46
N LEU A 401 28.12 20.68 -7.30
CA LEU A 401 28.27 19.23 -7.24
C LEU A 401 29.71 18.82 -7.54
N LYS A 402 30.29 17.96 -6.71
CA LYS A 402 31.66 17.43 -6.86
C LYS A 402 31.57 15.97 -7.28
N LYS A 403 32.26 15.62 -8.36
CA LYS A 403 32.32 14.25 -8.85
C LYS A 403 33.23 13.40 -7.98
N GLY A 404 32.78 12.18 -7.66
CA GLY A 404 33.56 11.21 -6.90
C GLY A 404 32.71 10.35 -5.99
N ASN A 405 33.16 10.16 -4.76
CA ASN A 405 32.39 9.46 -3.72
C ASN A 405 31.21 10.33 -3.27
N THR A 406 30.03 9.82 -3.39
CA THR A 406 28.79 10.52 -3.04
C THR A 406 28.06 9.78 -1.93
N LEU A 407 27.62 10.53 -0.90
CA LEU A 407 26.79 10.03 0.18
C LEU A 407 25.42 10.71 0.15
N GLU A 408 24.34 9.94 0.24
CA GLU A 408 23.02 10.45 0.59
C GLU A 408 22.66 9.97 2.00
N ILE A 409 22.41 10.92 2.91
CA ILE A 409 22.01 10.67 4.29
C ILE A 409 20.50 10.85 4.40
N CYS A 410 19.83 10.04 5.23
CA CYS A 410 18.39 9.96 5.30
C CYS A 410 17.80 9.70 3.89
N SER A 411 18.43 8.74 3.20
CA SER A 411 18.25 8.57 1.76
C SER A 411 16.84 8.12 1.37
N GLY A 412 16.07 7.55 2.31
CA GLY A 412 14.88 6.85 1.92
C GLY A 412 15.19 5.84 0.80
N PRO A 413 14.41 5.81 -0.29
CA PRO A 413 14.70 4.97 -1.47
C PRO A 413 15.90 5.43 -2.33
N GLY A 414 16.59 6.51 -1.98
CA GLY A 414 17.81 6.95 -2.67
C GLY A 414 17.59 7.86 -3.89
N PHE A 415 16.52 8.62 -3.93
CA PHE A 415 16.17 9.43 -5.11
C PHE A 415 17.24 10.43 -5.52
N MET A 416 17.82 11.17 -4.56
CA MET A 416 18.84 12.16 -4.85
C MET A 416 20.15 11.50 -5.29
N GLY A 417 20.57 10.43 -4.60
CA GLY A 417 21.77 9.67 -4.95
C GLY A 417 21.67 9.03 -6.32
N PHE A 418 20.54 8.41 -6.64
CA PHE A 418 20.33 7.84 -7.98
C PHE A 418 20.26 8.91 -9.05
N TYR A 419 19.75 10.11 -8.75
CA TYR A 419 19.86 11.24 -9.68
C TYR A 419 21.33 11.61 -9.93
N LEU A 420 22.15 11.75 -8.87
CA LEU A 420 23.59 12.04 -9.02
C LEU A 420 24.33 10.94 -9.76
N LYS A 421 23.93 9.67 -9.58
CA LYS A 421 24.43 8.52 -10.36
C LYS A 421 24.02 8.62 -11.83
N SER A 422 22.82 9.12 -12.13
CA SER A 422 22.31 9.24 -13.50
C SER A 422 23.05 10.30 -14.32
N ILE A 423 23.60 11.33 -13.66
CA ILE A 423 24.34 12.44 -14.30
C ILE A 423 25.86 12.30 -14.20
N ASP A 424 26.37 11.14 -13.76
CA ASP A 424 27.81 10.82 -13.59
C ASP A 424 28.55 11.68 -12.57
N ILE A 425 27.88 12.17 -11.54
CA ILE A 425 28.52 12.83 -10.37
C ILE A 425 28.97 11.76 -9.38
N ALA A 426 28.15 10.76 -9.08
CA ALA A 426 28.48 9.70 -8.16
C ALA A 426 29.25 8.56 -8.86
N ASP A 427 30.57 8.53 -8.76
CA ASP A 427 31.37 7.41 -9.19
C ASP A 427 31.10 6.19 -8.28
N ASN A 428 31.20 6.39 -6.96
CA ASN A 428 30.73 5.47 -5.91
C ASN A 428 29.58 6.15 -5.15
N LEU A 429 28.44 5.49 -5.04
CA LEU A 429 27.26 5.98 -4.36
C LEU A 429 27.03 5.20 -3.07
N TYR A 430 26.94 5.91 -1.95
CA TYR A 430 26.58 5.39 -0.64
C TYR A 430 25.24 5.98 -0.22
N LEU A 431 24.30 5.12 0.15
CA LEU A 431 22.97 5.51 0.59
C LEU A 431 22.79 5.06 2.04
N THR A 432 22.42 5.97 2.93
CA THR A 432 22.24 5.64 4.35
C THR A 432 20.89 6.04 4.88
N ASP A 433 20.27 5.13 5.62
CA ASP A 433 19.00 5.37 6.29
C ASP A 433 18.88 4.52 7.56
N ILE A 434 18.14 5.00 8.55
CA ILE A 434 17.82 4.25 9.77
C ILE A 434 16.78 3.17 9.50
N ASN A 435 15.88 3.44 8.56
CA ASN A 435 14.80 2.53 8.19
C ASN A 435 15.29 1.45 7.23
N ASN A 436 15.46 0.24 7.75
CA ASN A 436 15.94 -0.90 6.96
C ASN A 436 15.01 -1.32 5.80
N SER A 437 13.74 -0.89 5.80
CA SER A 437 12.82 -1.15 4.68
C SER A 437 13.28 -0.47 3.38
N ASN A 438 14.08 0.59 3.45
CA ASN A 438 14.67 1.23 2.29
C ASN A 438 15.71 0.37 1.57
N LYS A 439 16.37 -0.56 2.28
CA LYS A 439 17.34 -1.47 1.68
C LYS A 439 16.75 -2.27 0.53
N GLU A 440 15.54 -2.79 0.70
CA GLU A 440 14.87 -3.59 -0.32
C GLU A 440 14.57 -2.76 -1.59
N CYS A 441 14.12 -1.52 -1.41
CA CYS A 441 13.90 -0.58 -2.52
C CYS A 441 15.19 -0.28 -3.28
N ILE A 442 16.27 -0.02 -2.53
CA ILE A 442 17.58 0.33 -3.10
C ILE A 442 18.19 -0.88 -3.81
N ASP A 443 18.22 -2.04 -3.18
CA ASP A 443 18.72 -3.28 -3.79
C ASP A 443 17.96 -3.61 -5.09
N SER A 444 16.63 -3.43 -5.09
CA SER A 444 15.78 -3.61 -6.26
C SER A 444 16.11 -2.61 -7.37
N THR A 445 16.34 -1.35 -7.01
CA THR A 445 16.74 -0.31 -7.96
C THR A 445 18.10 -0.61 -8.60
N ILE A 446 19.08 -1.01 -7.78
CA ILE A 446 20.43 -1.39 -8.24
C ILE A 446 20.33 -2.51 -9.26
N GLN A 447 19.58 -3.54 -8.94
CA GLN A 447 19.42 -4.72 -9.80
C GLN A 447 18.65 -4.41 -11.07
N PHE A 448 17.54 -3.68 -10.95
CA PHE A 448 16.70 -3.35 -12.09
C PHE A 448 17.43 -2.56 -13.18
N ASN A 449 18.30 -1.64 -12.75
CA ASN A 449 19.05 -0.78 -13.65
C ASN A 449 20.47 -1.28 -13.95
N ASN A 450 20.85 -2.45 -13.42
CA ASN A 450 22.20 -3.00 -13.52
C ASN A 450 23.28 -1.98 -13.10
N LEU A 451 23.11 -1.39 -11.91
CA LEU A 451 24.03 -0.40 -11.39
C LEU A 451 25.20 -1.06 -10.66
N SER A 452 26.39 -0.51 -10.87
CA SER A 452 27.60 -0.86 -10.11
C SER A 452 28.00 0.29 -9.18
N ASN A 453 28.82 -0.03 -8.18
CA ASN A 453 29.36 0.94 -7.23
C ASN A 453 28.25 1.72 -6.50
N VAL A 454 27.24 1.01 -6.01
CA VAL A 454 26.19 1.53 -5.14
C VAL A 454 26.09 0.63 -3.91
N GLU A 455 26.10 1.22 -2.72
CA GLU A 455 26.02 0.52 -1.45
C GLU A 455 24.99 1.16 -0.53
N PHE A 456 24.14 0.34 0.12
CA PHE A 456 23.27 0.77 1.20
C PHE A 456 23.88 0.41 2.55
N ILE A 457 23.99 1.39 3.44
CA ILE A 457 24.45 1.23 4.82
C ILE A 457 23.31 1.60 5.76
N LYS A 458 22.77 0.63 6.53
CA LYS A 458 21.83 0.96 7.60
C LYS A 458 22.55 1.74 8.68
N SER A 459 22.16 3.01 8.90
CA SER A 459 22.83 3.91 9.85
C SER A 459 21.85 4.94 10.41
N ASP A 460 21.99 5.24 11.70
CA ASP A 460 21.47 6.50 12.25
C ASP A 460 22.48 7.59 11.91
N CYS A 461 22.15 8.42 10.92
CA CYS A 461 23.07 9.39 10.33
C CYS A 461 24.44 8.74 9.98
N PHE A 462 25.50 9.06 10.71
CA PHE A 462 26.86 8.62 10.44
C PHE A 462 27.36 7.44 11.31
N GLU A 463 26.56 6.92 12.24
CA GLU A 463 27.03 5.95 13.25
C GLU A 463 27.68 4.70 12.67
N SER A 464 27.15 4.20 11.54
CA SER A 464 27.64 2.98 10.90
C SER A 464 28.52 3.22 9.67
N ILE A 465 28.80 4.50 9.33
CA ILE A 465 29.65 4.84 8.19
C ILE A 465 31.11 4.59 8.56
N PRO A 466 31.88 3.79 7.77
CA PRO A 466 33.29 3.57 8.02
C PRO A 466 34.09 4.89 8.08
N LYS A 467 34.90 5.06 9.15
CA LYS A 467 35.63 6.31 9.42
C LYS A 467 36.64 6.72 8.34
N ASN A 468 37.06 5.77 7.51
CA ASN A 468 38.01 6.01 6.42
C ASN A 468 37.33 6.44 5.11
N LEU A 469 35.99 6.47 5.05
CA LEU A 469 35.28 6.95 3.87
C LEU A 469 35.25 8.48 3.88
N ILE A 470 35.71 9.06 2.80
CA ILE A 470 35.65 10.50 2.53
C ILE A 470 34.80 10.71 1.27
N PHE A 471 33.94 11.70 1.32
CA PHE A 471 32.96 12.00 0.27
C PHE A 471 33.25 13.36 -0.37
N ASP A 472 33.15 13.42 -1.69
CA ASP A 472 33.24 14.64 -2.47
C ASP A 472 31.94 15.45 -2.44
N THR A 473 30.82 14.73 -2.45
CA THR A 473 29.46 15.30 -2.33
C THR A 473 28.66 14.53 -1.29
N ILE A 474 28.11 15.22 -0.31
CA ILE A 474 27.13 14.70 0.64
C ILE A 474 25.81 15.42 0.39
N VAL A 475 24.72 14.67 0.22
CA VAL A 475 23.38 15.24 0.04
C VAL A 475 22.42 14.67 1.08
N SER A 476 21.43 15.47 1.47
CA SER A 476 20.34 15.01 2.33
C SER A 476 19.07 15.82 2.11
N ASN A 477 17.94 15.14 2.20
CA ASN A 477 16.61 15.71 2.42
C ASN A 477 16.10 15.15 3.76
N PRO A 478 16.62 15.65 4.89
CA PRO A 478 16.39 15.04 6.20
C PRO A 478 14.98 15.34 6.71
N PRO A 479 14.50 14.65 7.75
CA PRO A 479 13.31 15.07 8.48
C PRO A 479 13.41 16.52 8.95
N HIS A 480 12.37 17.34 8.73
CA HIS A 480 12.46 18.80 8.93
C HIS A 480 11.77 19.32 10.19
N PHE A 481 10.75 18.60 10.71
CA PHE A 481 9.91 19.16 11.77
C PHE A 481 10.51 18.94 13.16
N LYS A 482 10.77 20.01 13.90
CA LYS A 482 11.40 20.01 15.23
C LYS A 482 10.49 19.50 16.34
N SER A 483 9.20 19.44 16.11
CA SER A 483 8.18 18.96 17.04
C SER A 483 7.10 18.18 16.31
N GLU A 484 6.38 17.36 17.05
CA GLU A 484 5.23 16.67 16.48
C GLU A 484 4.23 17.67 15.89
N ARG A 485 3.74 17.35 14.69
CA ARG A 485 2.72 18.18 14.05
C ARG A 485 1.35 17.96 14.70
N PRO A 486 0.46 18.97 14.67
CA PRO A 486 -0.92 18.81 15.13
C PRO A 486 -1.58 17.62 14.43
N GLY A 487 -2.21 16.72 15.21
CA GLY A 487 -2.82 15.50 14.69
C GLY A 487 -1.90 14.28 14.58
N GLY A 488 -0.61 14.43 14.91
CA GLY A 488 0.39 13.35 14.94
C GLY A 488 0.69 12.74 13.57
N TYR A 489 1.21 11.52 13.55
CA TYR A 489 1.63 10.78 12.35
C TYR A 489 0.75 9.56 12.12
N ARG A 490 0.49 9.19 10.85
CA ARG A 490 -0.36 8.05 10.45
C ARG A 490 0.37 6.72 10.61
N SER A 491 1.69 6.73 10.61
CA SER A 491 2.54 5.55 10.75
C SER A 491 3.89 5.92 11.34
N GLU A 492 4.63 4.92 11.81
CA GLU A 492 6.02 5.07 12.23
C GLU A 492 6.89 5.59 11.07
N ASN A 493 6.69 5.09 9.86
CA ASN A 493 7.41 5.57 8.67
C ASN A 493 7.17 7.07 8.44
N GLU A 494 5.91 7.53 8.53
CA GLU A 494 5.61 8.97 8.37
C GLU A 494 6.27 9.83 9.45
N MET A 495 6.40 9.31 10.66
CA MET A 495 7.13 9.97 11.74
C MET A 495 8.63 10.03 11.41
N LEU A 496 9.24 8.92 11.05
CA LEU A 496 10.66 8.83 10.72
C LEU A 496 11.08 9.76 9.56
N ILE A 497 10.23 9.91 8.54
CA ILE A 497 10.53 10.78 7.39
C ILE A 497 10.21 12.26 7.64
N SER A 498 9.62 12.62 8.78
CA SER A 498 9.14 13.98 9.02
C SER A 498 9.73 14.63 10.26
N LEU A 499 9.90 13.88 11.36
CA LEU A 499 10.24 14.42 12.68
C LEU A 499 11.74 14.37 12.95
N ASP A 500 12.33 15.53 13.19
CA ASP A 500 13.66 15.69 13.79
C ASP A 500 13.54 16.43 15.13
N SER A 501 13.15 15.69 16.17
CA SER A 501 12.96 16.26 17.50
C SER A 501 14.22 16.96 17.97
N ASP A 502 14.07 18.22 18.39
CA ASP A 502 15.15 19.07 18.88
C ASP A 502 16.35 19.21 17.91
N MET A 503 16.12 19.00 16.61
CA MET A 503 17.16 19.03 15.57
C MET A 503 18.29 18.00 15.80
N ARG A 504 17.97 16.83 16.35
CA ARG A 504 18.95 15.78 16.66
C ARG A 504 19.67 15.28 15.40
N ILE A 505 18.90 15.06 14.33
CA ILE A 505 19.44 14.57 13.05
C ILE A 505 20.37 15.64 12.45
N HIS A 506 19.94 16.91 12.40
CA HIS A 506 20.77 18.01 11.89
C HIS A 506 22.05 18.20 12.69
N LYS A 507 21.96 18.17 14.03
CA LYS A 507 23.14 18.23 14.89
C LYS A 507 24.11 17.07 14.59
N SER A 508 23.57 15.85 14.48
CA SER A 508 24.38 14.67 14.14
C SER A 508 25.04 14.80 12.76
N ILE A 509 24.32 15.32 11.76
CA ILE A 509 24.88 15.55 10.42
C ILE A 509 26.05 16.53 10.51
N PHE A 510 25.89 17.70 11.12
CA PHE A 510 26.95 18.71 11.16
C PHE A 510 28.14 18.34 12.06
N GLU A 511 27.91 17.63 13.14
CA GLU A 511 28.98 17.15 14.02
C GLU A 511 29.88 16.10 13.36
N ASN A 512 29.30 15.26 12.50
CA ASN A 512 29.99 14.09 11.96
C ASN A 512 30.42 14.25 10.50
N ALA A 513 29.67 14.99 9.65
CA ALA A 513 30.01 15.14 8.23
C ALA A 513 31.42 15.69 8.03
N LYS A 514 31.90 16.59 8.88
CA LYS A 514 33.27 17.12 8.83
C LYS A 514 34.37 16.06 8.86
N ASN A 515 34.13 14.91 9.50
CA ASN A 515 35.07 13.81 9.58
C ASN A 515 35.11 12.96 8.30
N HIS A 516 34.16 13.18 7.41
CA HIS A 516 33.96 12.48 6.14
C HIS A 516 34.06 13.42 4.92
N MET A 517 34.58 14.63 5.11
CA MET A 517 34.75 15.65 4.08
C MET A 517 36.21 16.09 4.01
N HIS A 518 36.61 16.54 2.83
CA HIS A 518 37.84 17.32 2.63
C HIS A 518 37.49 18.76 2.20
N LYS A 519 38.47 19.65 2.09
CA LYS A 519 38.27 21.08 1.83
C LYS A 519 37.45 21.40 0.56
N ASP A 520 37.51 20.52 -0.45
CA ASP A 520 36.78 20.72 -1.70
C ASP A 520 35.40 20.03 -1.71
N SER A 521 35.06 19.29 -0.67
CA SER A 521 33.77 18.62 -0.53
C SER A 521 32.61 19.60 -0.35
N ARG A 522 31.40 19.13 -0.72
CA ARG A 522 30.16 19.89 -0.49
C ARG A 522 29.14 19.06 0.24
N LEU A 523 28.53 19.68 1.25
CA LEU A 523 27.35 19.18 1.96
C LEU A 523 26.14 19.98 1.50
N ILE A 524 25.16 19.32 0.90
CA ILE A 524 23.98 19.95 0.29
C ILE A 524 22.74 19.43 1.01
N LEU A 525 21.99 20.33 1.62
CA LEU A 525 20.74 20.01 2.31
C LEU A 525 19.56 20.65 1.59
N VAL A 526 18.46 19.90 1.50
CA VAL A 526 17.16 20.37 1.02
C VAL A 526 16.24 20.45 2.21
N GLU A 527 15.73 21.63 2.52
CA GLU A 527 15.05 21.94 3.78
C GLU A 527 13.68 22.57 3.55
N ASN A 528 12.84 22.46 4.57
CA ASN A 528 11.53 23.09 4.61
C ASN A 528 11.49 24.19 5.67
N CYS A 529 11.19 25.43 5.25
CA CYS A 529 11.15 26.58 6.13
C CYS A 529 10.13 26.51 7.28
N ASP A 530 9.06 25.69 7.12
CA ASP A 530 8.08 25.48 8.20
C ASP A 530 8.63 24.58 9.32
N GLY A 531 9.73 23.87 9.06
CA GLY A 531 10.43 23.02 10.02
C GLY A 531 11.76 23.62 10.46
N VAL A 532 12.81 23.41 9.69
CA VAL A 532 14.16 23.91 9.94
C VAL A 532 14.42 25.12 9.05
N THR A 533 14.66 26.28 9.67
CA THR A 533 14.91 27.52 8.94
C THR A 533 16.39 27.67 8.59
N GLU A 534 16.72 28.49 7.60
CA GLU A 534 18.10 28.85 7.27
C GLU A 534 18.85 29.40 8.52
N ASN A 535 18.17 30.19 9.36
CA ASN A 535 18.77 30.73 10.59
C ASN A 535 19.10 29.64 11.63
N ASP A 536 18.30 28.56 11.69
CA ASP A 536 18.62 27.41 12.54
C ASP A 536 19.91 26.72 12.04
N ILE A 537 20.02 26.51 10.73
CA ILE A 537 21.24 25.93 10.14
C ILE A 537 22.45 26.81 10.41
N ARG A 538 22.36 28.13 10.15
CA ARG A 538 23.47 29.09 10.39
C ARG A 538 24.02 28.99 11.79
N LYS A 539 23.16 28.85 12.80
CA LYS A 539 23.58 28.71 14.20
C LYS A 539 24.30 27.39 14.48
N LEU A 540 23.92 26.31 13.80
CA LEU A 540 24.51 24.98 14.02
C LEU A 540 25.86 24.80 13.32
N VAL A 541 26.08 25.51 12.21
CA VAL A 541 27.30 25.34 11.38
C VAL A 541 28.39 26.40 11.69
N ASP A 542 28.09 27.38 12.55
CA ASP A 542 28.99 28.49 12.87
C ASP A 542 30.37 28.00 13.32
N GLY A 543 31.41 28.57 12.74
CA GLY A 543 32.82 28.26 13.05
C GLY A 543 33.32 26.90 12.53
N VAL A 544 32.50 26.12 11.87
CA VAL A 544 32.88 24.80 11.32
C VAL A 544 32.67 24.73 9.79
N TYR A 545 31.56 25.27 9.30
CA TYR A 545 31.23 25.28 7.88
C TYR A 545 31.01 26.72 7.38
N GLY A 546 31.49 26.98 6.18
CA GLY A 546 31.09 28.14 5.39
C GLY A 546 29.84 27.83 4.57
N ILE A 547 28.99 28.86 4.38
CA ILE A 547 27.84 28.76 3.50
C ILE A 547 28.24 29.28 2.12
N GLU A 548 28.26 28.41 1.12
CA GLU A 548 28.65 28.80 -0.24
C GLU A 548 27.48 29.36 -1.03
N TYR A 549 26.27 28.74 -0.86
CA TYR A 549 25.10 29.13 -1.61
C TYR A 549 23.79 28.77 -0.87
N VAL A 550 22.76 29.59 -1.06
CA VAL A 550 21.40 29.30 -0.59
C VAL A 550 20.41 29.64 -1.71
N GLU A 551 19.54 28.70 -2.07
CA GLU A 551 18.50 28.90 -3.06
C GLU A 551 17.13 28.56 -2.46
N TYR A 552 16.22 29.51 -2.53
CA TYR A 552 14.83 29.29 -2.14
C TYR A 552 14.00 28.86 -3.34
N ASP A 553 13.24 27.75 -3.17
CA ASP A 553 12.31 27.31 -4.21
C ASP A 553 11.13 28.31 -4.30
N LYS A 554 10.77 28.66 -5.53
CA LYS A 554 9.60 29.51 -5.79
C LYS A 554 8.28 28.78 -5.59
N TYR A 555 8.33 27.48 -5.36
CA TYR A 555 7.15 26.62 -5.17
C TYR A 555 6.61 26.77 -3.75
N LYS A 556 5.34 27.17 -3.65
CA LYS A 556 4.61 27.18 -2.37
C LYS A 556 3.67 25.99 -2.34
N TRP A 557 3.88 25.07 -1.42
CA TRP A 557 2.94 24.00 -1.13
C TRP A 557 1.78 24.56 -0.31
N GLU A 558 0.54 24.38 -0.79
CA GLU A 558 -0.67 24.93 -0.16
C GLU A 558 -0.59 26.44 0.19
N GLY A 559 0.25 27.16 -0.51
CA GLY A 559 0.43 28.61 -0.31
C GLY A 559 1.25 29.03 0.91
N LYS A 560 1.82 28.08 1.67
CA LYS A 560 2.46 28.38 2.98
C LYS A 560 3.89 27.92 3.13
N SER A 561 4.30 26.77 2.55
CA SER A 561 5.65 26.22 2.75
C SER A 561 6.60 26.66 1.64
N THR A 562 7.80 27.05 2.00
CA THR A 562 8.90 27.30 1.07
C THR A 562 10.03 26.35 1.38
N PHE A 563 10.46 25.59 0.36
CA PHE A 563 11.67 24.79 0.43
C PHE A 563 12.88 25.63 0.05
N TYR A 564 14.03 25.30 0.62
CA TYR A 564 15.31 25.89 0.24
C TYR A 564 16.40 24.83 0.18
N THR A 565 17.43 25.12 -0.59
CA THR A 565 18.66 24.33 -0.68
C THR A 565 19.80 25.14 -0.11
N ILE A 566 20.59 24.56 0.78
CA ILE A 566 21.77 25.19 1.35
C ILE A 566 23.00 24.34 1.05
N ILE A 567 24.07 24.98 0.62
CA ILE A 567 25.34 24.37 0.26
C ILE A 567 26.44 24.83 1.18
N LEU A 568 27.07 23.86 1.83
CA LEU A 568 28.08 24.07 2.87
C LEU A 568 29.43 23.48 2.42
N TYR A 569 30.53 24.07 2.91
CA TYR A 569 31.89 23.59 2.77
C TYR A 569 32.64 23.68 4.10
N LEU A 570 33.71 22.91 4.30
CA LEU A 570 34.56 23.01 5.49
C LEU A 570 35.38 24.31 5.47
N LEU A 571 35.42 25.00 6.61
CA LEU A 571 36.25 26.20 6.84
C LEU A 571 37.72 25.88 7.03
#